data_a781947de7f65e81caeb4cdc92959358
#
_entry.id   a781947de7f65e81caeb4cdc92959358
#
_cell.length_a   1.000
_cell.length_b   1.000
_cell.length_c   1.000
_cell.angle_alpha   90.00
_cell.angle_beta   90.00
_cell.angle_gamma   90.00
#
_symmetry.space_group_name_H-M   'P 1'
#
loop_
_entity.id
_entity.type
_entity.pdbx_description
1 polymer ?
#
loop_
_entity_poly.entity_id
_entity_poly.type
_entity_poly.pdbx_seq_one_letter_code
_entity_poly.pdbx_strand_id
1 'polypeptide(L)'
;LTFDALRACDLTVHVATKLNRSHLILGKEALILPTLGRTEIDMQNGVPQGVTVEDSMSMVHLSYGMNQPASENLLSETAIVARMAHATLGGDKVDWLACGSDYASIRDAVAKVFDDFYDFNARVAKPGGFHLKVASREREWRTASGKAHFLVHAVNTDTPIHRARAIHGERLMTLMTARSHDQYNTTSYGMDDRYRG
;
A
#
# COMPACT_ATOMS: atom_id res chain seq x y z
N LEU A 1 10.32 1.64 20.59
CA LEU A 1 10.33 0.23 20.10
C LEU A 1 10.77 0.16 18.62
N THR A 2 10.05 0.78 17.68
CA THR A 2 10.35 0.68 16.24
C THR A 2 11.73 1.25 15.91
N PHE A 3 12.10 2.39 16.46
CA PHE A 3 13.40 3.02 16.21
C PHE A 3 14.56 2.18 16.72
N ASP A 4 14.39 1.56 17.87
CA ASP A 4 15.45 0.71 18.45
C ASP A 4 15.59 -0.59 17.62
N ALA A 5 14.49 -1.13 17.13
CA ALA A 5 14.52 -2.28 16.23
C ALA A 5 15.24 -1.96 14.90
N LEU A 6 14.98 -0.79 14.29
CA LEU A 6 15.69 -0.37 13.08
C LEU A 6 17.20 -0.21 13.31
N ARG A 7 17.61 0.39 14.45
CA ARG A 7 19.02 0.53 14.80
C ARG A 7 19.73 -0.80 15.05
N ALA A 8 18.98 -1.82 15.45
CA ALA A 8 19.50 -3.15 15.70
C ALA A 8 19.71 -3.99 14.42
N CYS A 9 19.22 -3.54 13.26
CA CYS A 9 19.42 -4.22 11.99
C CYS A 9 20.85 -4.08 11.51
N ASP A 10 21.39 -5.11 10.87
CA ASP A 10 22.66 -5.02 10.16
C ASP A 10 22.53 -4.19 8.89
N LEU A 11 21.42 -4.36 8.16
CA LEU A 11 21.11 -3.61 6.96
C LEU A 11 19.66 -3.10 7.01
N THR A 12 19.46 -1.83 6.68
CA THR A 12 18.13 -1.26 6.40
C THR A 12 18.04 -0.80 4.95
N VAL A 13 16.94 -1.14 4.28
CA VAL A 13 16.65 -0.70 2.92
C VAL A 13 15.34 0.08 2.92
N HIS A 14 15.39 1.33 2.51
CA HIS A 14 14.23 2.20 2.42
C HIS A 14 13.91 2.47 0.95
N VAL A 15 12.75 2.03 0.49
CA VAL A 15 12.20 2.39 -0.83
C VAL A 15 11.16 3.48 -0.59
N ALA A 16 11.37 4.66 -1.11
CA ALA A 16 10.52 5.80 -0.80
C ALA A 16 10.50 6.87 -1.90
N THR A 17 9.36 7.50 -2.09
CA THR A 17 9.21 8.66 -2.98
C THR A 17 9.72 9.95 -2.35
N LYS A 18 9.63 10.07 -1.03
CA LYS A 18 10.07 11.23 -0.24
C LYS A 18 10.74 10.78 1.04
N LEU A 19 11.75 11.51 1.44
CA LEU A 19 12.39 11.32 2.74
C LEU A 19 11.45 11.75 3.87
N ASN A 20 11.50 11.02 4.96
CA ASN A 20 10.80 11.33 6.20
C ASN A 20 11.67 11.00 7.41
N ARG A 21 11.17 11.23 8.61
CA ARG A 21 11.94 11.03 9.84
C ARG A 21 12.46 9.60 10.04
N SER A 22 11.80 8.58 9.49
CA SER A 22 12.27 7.20 9.62
C SER A 22 13.59 6.95 8.89
N HIS A 23 13.90 7.72 7.84
CA HIS A 23 15.13 7.61 7.09
C HIS A 23 16.36 8.14 7.87
N LEU A 24 16.16 8.75 9.03
CA LEU A 24 17.23 9.16 9.94
C LEU A 24 17.56 8.06 10.97
N ILE A 25 16.79 6.96 10.97
CA ILE A 25 16.96 5.85 11.91
C ILE A 25 17.36 4.62 11.10
N LEU A 26 18.63 4.37 11.07
CA LEU A 26 19.26 3.40 10.17
C LEU A 26 19.90 2.27 10.97
N GLY A 27 20.05 1.12 10.33
CA GLY A 27 20.88 0.03 10.80
C GLY A 27 22.38 0.34 10.70
N LYS A 28 23.23 -0.68 10.85
CA LYS A 28 24.69 -0.52 10.68
C LYS A 28 25.05 -0.09 9.27
N GLU A 29 24.37 -0.66 8.28
CA GLU A 29 24.40 -0.26 6.88
C GLU A 29 23.01 0.16 6.43
N ALA A 30 22.94 1.08 5.46
CA ALA A 30 21.65 1.56 4.97
C ALA A 30 21.68 1.90 3.48
N LEU A 31 20.59 1.55 2.80
CA LEU A 31 20.32 1.97 1.44
C LEU A 31 19.01 2.75 1.41
N ILE A 32 19.01 3.86 0.71
CA ILE A 32 17.80 4.63 0.40
C ILE A 32 17.63 4.61 -1.12
N LEU A 33 16.58 3.93 -1.58
CA LEU A 33 16.26 3.77 -2.99
C LEU A 33 15.08 4.69 -3.31
N PRO A 34 15.32 5.80 -4.02
CA PRO A 34 14.21 6.62 -4.51
C PRO A 34 13.41 5.84 -5.55
N THR A 35 12.09 5.95 -5.47
CA THR A 35 11.18 5.24 -6.36
C THR A 35 10.19 6.18 -7.03
N LEU A 36 9.63 5.74 -8.14
CA LEU A 36 8.55 6.46 -8.82
C LEU A 36 7.35 6.64 -7.89
N GLY A 37 6.77 7.83 -7.91
CA GLY A 37 5.47 8.09 -7.33
C GLY A 37 4.35 7.52 -8.19
N ARG A 38 3.21 7.25 -7.60
CA ARG A 38 2.04 6.69 -8.29
C ARG A 38 1.53 7.55 -9.46
N THR A 39 1.78 8.84 -9.40
CA THR A 39 1.36 9.79 -10.45
C THR A 39 2.37 9.92 -11.58
N GLU A 40 3.55 9.34 -11.45
CA GLU A 40 4.60 9.37 -12.46
C GLU A 40 4.48 8.19 -13.42
N ILE A 41 4.83 8.43 -14.69
CA ILE A 41 4.77 7.39 -15.73
C ILE A 41 5.84 6.33 -15.43
N ASP A 42 5.42 5.10 -15.33
CA ASP A 42 6.31 3.94 -15.20
C ASP A 42 6.53 3.32 -16.59
N MET A 43 7.71 3.54 -17.16
CA MET A 43 8.08 3.00 -18.47
C MET A 43 8.93 1.74 -18.30
N GLN A 44 8.43 0.60 -18.78
CA GLN A 44 9.18 -0.64 -18.83
C GLN A 44 9.26 -1.14 -20.28
N ASN A 45 10.46 -1.38 -20.77
CA ASN A 45 10.70 -1.80 -22.17
C ASN A 45 10.03 -0.89 -23.21
N GLY A 46 9.97 0.41 -22.95
CA GLY A 46 9.34 1.38 -23.84
C GLY A 46 7.80 1.41 -23.80
N VAL A 47 7.17 0.68 -22.89
CA VAL A 47 5.72 0.61 -22.74
C VAL A 47 5.32 1.15 -21.35
N PRO A 48 4.36 2.09 -21.27
CA PRO A 48 3.85 2.53 -19.97
C PRO A 48 3.12 1.39 -19.27
N GLN A 49 3.46 1.19 -18.00
CA GLN A 49 2.87 0.16 -17.16
C GLN A 49 1.79 0.76 -16.25
N GLY A 50 0.69 0.04 -16.11
CA GLY A 50 -0.35 0.36 -15.15
C GLY A 50 -0.40 -0.65 -14.02
N VAL A 51 -0.48 -0.17 -12.80
CA VAL A 51 -0.79 -1.01 -11.64
C VAL A 51 -2.30 -1.17 -11.49
N THR A 52 -2.74 -2.25 -10.89
CA THR A 52 -4.15 -2.43 -10.55
C THR A 52 -4.41 -1.94 -9.14
N VAL A 53 -5.54 -1.32 -8.95
CA VAL A 53 -6.03 -0.83 -7.66
C VAL A 53 -7.43 -1.35 -7.42
N GLU A 54 -7.75 -1.67 -6.18
CA GLU A 54 -9.10 -1.92 -5.71
C GLU A 54 -9.57 -0.71 -4.91
N ASP A 55 -10.71 -0.17 -5.26
CA ASP A 55 -11.32 0.93 -4.53
C ASP A 55 -12.19 0.43 -3.36
N SER A 56 -12.73 1.36 -2.58
CA SER A 56 -13.58 1.04 -1.43
C SER A 56 -14.91 0.38 -1.81
N MET A 57 -15.26 0.35 -3.09
CA MET A 57 -16.43 -0.33 -3.63
C MET A 57 -16.12 -1.70 -4.20
N SER A 58 -14.87 -2.18 -4.02
CA SER A 58 -14.36 -3.45 -4.57
C SER A 58 -14.31 -3.48 -6.11
N MET A 59 -14.16 -2.29 -6.73
CA MET A 59 -13.83 -2.19 -8.14
C MET A 59 -12.33 -2.30 -8.34
N VAL A 60 -11.93 -3.22 -9.21
CA VAL A 60 -10.54 -3.38 -9.64
C VAL A 60 -10.37 -2.71 -10.99
N HIS A 61 -9.47 -1.75 -11.08
CA HIS A 61 -9.21 -1.01 -12.31
C HIS A 61 -7.73 -0.65 -12.46
N LEU A 62 -7.31 -0.29 -13.67
CA LEU A 62 -5.95 0.15 -13.96
C LEU A 62 -5.72 1.59 -13.49
N SER A 63 -4.53 1.84 -12.99
CA SER A 63 -4.05 3.15 -12.62
C SER A 63 -2.69 3.40 -13.28
N TYR A 64 -2.62 4.46 -14.06
CA TYR A 64 -1.41 4.91 -14.74
C TYR A 64 -0.97 6.24 -14.20
N GLY A 65 0.35 6.44 -14.11
CA GLY A 65 0.91 7.76 -13.89
C GLY A 65 0.81 8.61 -15.17
N MET A 66 0.78 9.92 -15.02
CA MET A 66 0.69 10.88 -16.13
C MET A 66 1.82 11.90 -16.10
N ASN A 67 2.50 12.05 -14.98
CA ASN A 67 3.59 13.02 -14.82
C ASN A 67 4.91 12.41 -15.26
N GLN A 68 5.77 13.24 -15.80
CA GLN A 68 7.15 12.83 -16.09
C GLN A 68 7.88 12.56 -14.77
N PRO A 69 8.65 11.47 -14.69
CA PRO A 69 9.50 11.20 -13.54
C PRO A 69 10.52 12.31 -13.29
N ALA A 70 10.86 12.55 -12.04
CA ALA A 70 11.89 13.51 -11.67
C ALA A 70 13.28 13.12 -12.18
N SER A 71 13.50 11.85 -12.50
CA SER A 71 14.74 11.32 -13.08
C SER A 71 14.46 10.05 -13.84
N GLU A 72 15.19 9.84 -14.94
CA GLU A 72 15.17 8.60 -15.72
C GLU A 72 15.74 7.39 -14.97
N ASN A 73 16.48 7.63 -13.90
CA ASN A 73 17.06 6.58 -13.07
C ASN A 73 16.10 6.05 -11.99
N LEU A 74 14.93 6.66 -11.82
CA LEU A 74 13.93 6.17 -10.88
C LEU A 74 13.29 4.88 -11.40
N LEU A 75 13.19 3.92 -10.50
CA LEU A 75 12.49 2.66 -10.75
C LEU A 75 11.16 2.64 -10.01
N SER A 76 10.21 1.92 -10.55
CA SER A 76 8.99 1.61 -9.81
C SER A 76 9.25 0.62 -8.68
N GLU A 77 8.38 0.59 -7.68
CA GLU A 77 8.43 -0.40 -6.60
C GLU A 77 8.41 -1.83 -7.16
N THR A 78 7.59 -2.08 -8.18
CA THR A 78 7.50 -3.38 -8.86
C THR A 78 8.84 -3.77 -9.48
N ALA A 79 9.49 -2.86 -10.20
CA ALA A 79 10.79 -3.12 -10.83
C ALA A 79 11.90 -3.34 -9.78
N ILE A 80 11.89 -2.58 -8.68
CA ILE A 80 12.83 -2.76 -7.57
C ILE A 80 12.67 -4.14 -6.96
N VAL A 81 11.43 -4.53 -6.60
CA VAL A 81 11.17 -5.84 -6.00
C VAL A 81 11.51 -6.98 -6.94
N ALA A 82 11.18 -6.87 -8.23
CA ALA A 82 11.51 -7.88 -9.23
C ALA A 82 13.03 -8.10 -9.34
N ARG A 83 13.82 -7.02 -9.39
CA ARG A 83 15.28 -7.10 -9.43
C ARG A 83 15.88 -7.68 -8.15
N MET A 84 15.36 -7.30 -6.98
CA MET A 84 15.77 -7.86 -5.69
C MET A 84 15.45 -9.37 -5.63
N ALA A 85 14.27 -9.77 -6.08
CA ALA A 85 13.87 -11.18 -6.11
C ALA A 85 14.77 -11.98 -7.05
N HIS A 86 15.05 -11.48 -8.25
CA HIS A 86 15.95 -12.13 -9.19
C HIS A 86 17.36 -12.30 -8.61
N ALA A 87 17.90 -11.26 -8.00
CA ALA A 87 19.24 -11.30 -7.40
C ALA A 87 19.34 -12.26 -6.21
N THR A 88 18.24 -12.47 -5.49
CA THR A 88 18.23 -13.30 -4.28
C THR A 88 17.85 -14.75 -4.55
N LEU A 89 16.90 -14.97 -5.46
CA LEU A 89 16.26 -16.27 -5.70
C LEU A 89 16.62 -16.90 -7.04
N GLY A 90 17.29 -16.14 -7.92
CA GLY A 90 17.51 -16.53 -9.31
C GLY A 90 16.24 -16.43 -10.15
N GLY A 91 16.28 -16.94 -11.36
CA GLY A 91 15.18 -16.89 -12.34
C GLY A 91 14.58 -18.24 -12.70
N ASP A 92 15.03 -19.35 -12.10
CA ASP A 92 14.71 -20.70 -12.58
C ASP A 92 13.22 -21.07 -12.39
N LYS A 93 12.60 -20.62 -11.31
CA LYS A 93 11.19 -20.94 -10.98
C LYS A 93 10.22 -19.85 -11.41
N VAL A 94 10.64 -18.62 -11.32
CA VAL A 94 9.85 -17.42 -11.65
C VAL A 94 10.76 -16.45 -12.38
N ASP A 95 10.34 -16.03 -13.56
CA ASP A 95 11.02 -14.97 -14.30
C ASP A 95 10.64 -13.61 -13.71
N TRP A 96 11.33 -13.25 -12.63
CA TRP A 96 11.11 -11.99 -11.92
C TRP A 96 11.35 -10.76 -12.80
N LEU A 97 12.33 -10.83 -13.71
CA LEU A 97 12.63 -9.71 -14.60
C LEU A 97 11.53 -9.49 -15.63
N ALA A 98 10.95 -10.56 -16.16
CA ALA A 98 9.76 -10.48 -17.01
C ALA A 98 8.57 -9.86 -16.24
N CYS A 99 8.35 -10.28 -14.99
CA CYS A 99 7.33 -9.68 -14.12
C CYS A 99 7.53 -8.17 -13.93
N GLY A 100 8.77 -7.72 -13.74
CA GLY A 100 9.10 -6.30 -13.59
C GLY A 100 9.01 -5.52 -14.90
N SER A 101 9.09 -6.19 -16.04
CA SER A 101 9.07 -5.58 -17.38
C SER A 101 7.68 -5.48 -17.99
N ASP A 102 6.77 -6.38 -17.61
CA ASP A 102 5.38 -6.43 -18.06
C ASP A 102 4.47 -6.86 -16.92
N TYR A 103 3.69 -5.94 -16.41
CA TYR A 103 2.78 -6.18 -15.29
C TYR A 103 1.57 -7.05 -15.66
N ALA A 104 1.32 -7.26 -16.94
CA ALA A 104 0.33 -8.23 -17.39
C ALA A 104 0.69 -9.65 -16.94
N SER A 105 1.98 -10.00 -16.96
CA SER A 105 2.46 -11.32 -16.50
C SER A 105 2.19 -11.57 -15.01
N ILE A 106 2.26 -10.52 -14.19
CA ILE A 106 1.91 -10.59 -12.76
C ILE A 106 0.41 -10.85 -12.61
N ARG A 107 -0.44 -10.14 -13.37
CA ARG A 107 -1.90 -10.34 -13.34
C ARG A 107 -2.29 -11.75 -13.82
N ASP A 108 -1.61 -12.30 -14.81
CA ASP A 108 -1.81 -13.67 -15.25
C ASP A 108 -1.42 -14.69 -14.17
N ALA A 109 -0.36 -14.41 -13.40
CA ALA A 109 0.01 -15.25 -12.26
C ALA A 109 -1.03 -15.17 -11.14
N VAL A 110 -1.56 -13.97 -10.84
CA VAL A 110 -2.65 -13.78 -9.88
C VAL A 110 -3.90 -14.54 -10.29
N ALA A 111 -4.27 -14.49 -11.58
CA ALA A 111 -5.44 -15.19 -12.12
C ALA A 111 -5.35 -16.73 -11.98
N LYS A 112 -4.14 -17.29 -11.97
CA LYS A 112 -3.92 -18.73 -11.75
C LYS A 112 -4.10 -19.17 -10.29
N VAL A 113 -4.02 -18.24 -9.35
CA VAL A 113 -4.07 -18.53 -7.91
C VAL A 113 -5.43 -18.17 -7.31
N PHE A 114 -6.07 -17.13 -7.82
CA PHE A 114 -7.31 -16.59 -7.27
C PHE A 114 -8.42 -16.61 -8.32
N ASP A 115 -9.42 -17.45 -8.13
CA ASP A 115 -10.54 -17.65 -9.06
C ASP A 115 -11.30 -16.36 -9.36
N ASP A 116 -11.44 -15.46 -8.39
CA ASP A 116 -12.11 -14.16 -8.55
C ASP A 116 -11.42 -13.24 -9.57
N PHE A 117 -10.14 -13.52 -9.88
CA PHE A 117 -9.32 -12.78 -10.84
C PHE A 117 -9.19 -13.47 -12.22
N TYR A 118 -10.09 -14.41 -12.55
CA TYR A 118 -10.10 -15.01 -13.90
C TYR A 118 -10.09 -13.93 -14.99
N ASP A 119 -9.41 -14.20 -16.10
CA ASP A 119 -9.26 -13.27 -17.23
C ASP A 119 -8.86 -11.85 -16.80
N PHE A 120 -7.97 -11.74 -15.82
CA PHE A 120 -7.65 -10.49 -15.13
C PHE A 120 -7.31 -9.37 -16.12
N ASN A 121 -6.37 -9.63 -17.05
CA ASN A 121 -5.93 -8.63 -18.02
C ASN A 121 -7.08 -8.16 -18.92
N ALA A 122 -7.89 -9.07 -19.44
CA ALA A 122 -9.02 -8.73 -20.31
C ALA A 122 -10.13 -7.97 -19.56
N ARG A 123 -10.36 -8.31 -18.29
CA ARG A 123 -11.39 -7.66 -17.47
C ARG A 123 -10.97 -6.27 -17.02
N VAL A 124 -9.73 -6.08 -16.60
CA VAL A 124 -9.25 -4.79 -16.11
C VAL A 124 -9.00 -3.79 -17.24
N ALA A 125 -8.82 -4.25 -18.49
CA ALA A 125 -8.69 -3.39 -19.66
C ALA A 125 -10.01 -2.71 -20.06
N LYS A 126 -11.15 -3.21 -19.57
CA LYS A 126 -12.45 -2.56 -19.84
C LYS A 126 -12.55 -1.25 -19.07
N PRO A 127 -13.18 -0.22 -19.66
CA PRO A 127 -13.44 1.02 -18.93
C PRO A 127 -14.17 0.76 -17.61
N GLY A 128 -13.63 1.29 -16.51
CA GLY A 128 -14.14 1.07 -15.15
C GLY A 128 -13.71 -0.24 -14.49
N GLY A 129 -13.05 -1.15 -15.23
CA GLY A 129 -12.56 -2.41 -14.67
C GLY A 129 -13.66 -3.43 -14.35
N PHE A 130 -13.56 -4.08 -13.20
CA PHE A 130 -14.52 -5.09 -12.79
C PHE A 130 -14.70 -5.13 -11.26
N HIS A 131 -15.88 -5.59 -10.81
CA HIS A 131 -16.14 -5.85 -9.40
C HIS A 131 -15.56 -7.19 -8.95
N LEU A 132 -14.94 -7.19 -7.77
CA LEU A 132 -14.76 -8.43 -7.00
C LEU A 132 -16.05 -8.80 -6.29
N LYS A 133 -16.27 -10.10 -6.15
CA LYS A 133 -17.39 -10.61 -5.38
C LYS A 133 -17.21 -10.29 -3.90
N VAL A 134 -18.12 -9.52 -3.34
CA VAL A 134 -18.15 -9.21 -1.90
C VAL A 134 -19.34 -9.95 -1.27
N ALA A 135 -19.05 -11.04 -0.57
CA ALA A 135 -20.07 -11.91 0.03
C ALA A 135 -21.08 -11.15 0.90
N SER A 136 -20.61 -10.18 1.69
CA SER A 136 -21.50 -9.37 2.54
C SER A 136 -22.46 -8.47 1.74
N ARG A 137 -22.05 -7.97 0.56
CA ARG A 137 -22.91 -7.21 -0.35
C ARG A 137 -24.04 -8.09 -0.91
N GLU A 138 -23.69 -9.34 -1.21
CA GLU A 138 -24.63 -10.33 -1.72
C GLU A 138 -25.42 -11.03 -0.60
N ARG A 139 -25.20 -10.62 0.65
CA ARG A 139 -25.80 -11.21 1.85
C ARG A 139 -25.47 -12.69 2.02
N GLU A 140 -24.32 -13.10 1.53
CA GLU A 140 -23.76 -14.42 1.75
C GLU A 140 -22.87 -14.39 3.01
N TRP A 141 -23.29 -15.08 4.04
CA TRP A 141 -22.57 -15.12 5.31
C TRP A 141 -21.96 -16.51 5.50
N ARG A 142 -20.63 -16.58 5.55
CA ARG A 142 -19.88 -17.83 5.78
C ARG A 142 -19.76 -18.14 7.28
N THR A 143 -20.87 -18.03 7.99
CA THR A 143 -21.00 -18.39 9.41
C THR A 143 -21.77 -19.71 9.54
N ALA A 144 -21.65 -20.38 10.68
CA ALA A 144 -22.38 -21.63 10.91
C ALA A 144 -23.90 -21.46 10.82
N SER A 145 -24.43 -20.28 11.11
CA SER A 145 -25.86 -19.95 11.02
C SER A 145 -26.30 -19.46 9.64
N GLY A 146 -25.35 -19.18 8.72
CA GLY A 146 -25.64 -18.53 7.45
C GLY A 146 -26.15 -17.08 7.58
N LYS A 147 -25.98 -16.45 8.74
CA LYS A 147 -26.44 -15.09 9.04
C LYS A 147 -25.31 -14.26 9.58
N ALA A 148 -25.41 -12.94 9.41
CA ALA A 148 -24.49 -12.00 10.08
C ALA A 148 -24.61 -12.14 11.61
N HIS A 149 -23.45 -12.13 12.28
CA HIS A 149 -23.40 -12.14 13.74
C HIS A 149 -23.13 -10.73 14.24
N PHE A 150 -24.08 -10.17 14.95
CA PHE A 150 -23.93 -8.88 15.62
C PHE A 150 -23.34 -9.13 17.00
N LEU A 151 -22.22 -8.46 17.28
CA LEU A 151 -21.57 -8.53 18.58
C LEU A 151 -21.93 -7.27 19.39
N VAL A 152 -22.35 -7.49 20.60
CA VAL A 152 -22.56 -6.40 21.56
C VAL A 152 -21.36 -6.34 22.49
N HIS A 153 -20.58 -5.27 22.39
CA HIS A 153 -19.44 -5.05 23.24
C HIS A 153 -19.82 -4.08 24.38
N ALA A 154 -19.38 -4.38 25.57
CA ALA A 154 -19.46 -3.41 26.65
C ALA A 154 -18.60 -2.17 26.31
N VAL A 155 -19.10 -0.99 26.68
CA VAL A 155 -18.31 0.24 26.53
C VAL A 155 -17.05 0.12 27.40
N ASN A 156 -15.88 0.22 26.77
CA ASN A 156 -14.63 0.19 27.51
C ASN A 156 -14.44 1.50 28.26
N THR A 157 -14.55 1.44 29.59
CA THR A 157 -14.35 2.58 30.49
C THR A 157 -12.89 2.71 30.96
N ASP A 158 -12.06 1.69 30.75
CA ASP A 158 -10.62 1.71 31.04
C ASP A 158 -9.80 2.06 29.79
N THR A 159 -9.97 3.25 29.28
CA THR A 159 -9.18 3.75 28.14
C THR A 159 -7.91 4.48 28.62
N PRO A 160 -6.89 4.66 27.75
CA PRO A 160 -5.72 5.48 28.11
C PRO A 160 -6.07 6.88 28.62
N ILE A 161 -7.15 7.48 28.11
CA ILE A 161 -7.63 8.79 28.59
C ILE A 161 -8.16 8.72 30.03
N HIS A 162 -8.93 7.68 30.36
CA HIS A 162 -9.43 7.50 31.73
C HIS A 162 -8.27 7.30 32.71
N ARG A 163 -7.29 6.47 32.35
CA ARG A 163 -6.09 6.25 33.18
C ARG A 163 -5.26 7.52 33.34
N ALA A 164 -5.06 8.28 32.27
CA ALA A 164 -4.32 9.52 32.30
C ALA A 164 -5.06 10.60 33.17
N ARG A 165 -6.39 10.68 33.05
CA ARG A 165 -7.20 11.59 33.91
C ARG A 165 -7.13 11.22 35.38
N ALA A 166 -7.11 9.94 35.71
CA ALA A 166 -6.93 9.48 37.09
C ALA A 166 -5.60 9.93 37.70
N ILE A 167 -4.54 10.05 36.91
CA ILE A 167 -3.20 10.48 37.31
C ILE A 167 -3.08 12.01 37.34
N HIS A 168 -3.57 12.68 36.30
CA HIS A 168 -3.28 14.10 36.03
C HIS A 168 -4.48 15.03 36.31
N GLY A 169 -5.65 14.48 36.59
CA GLY A 169 -6.87 15.23 36.91
C GLY A 169 -7.38 16.09 35.75
N GLU A 170 -8.08 17.17 36.08
CA GLU A 170 -8.73 18.09 35.13
C GLU A 170 -7.75 18.90 34.25
N ARG A 171 -6.46 18.88 34.57
CA ARG A 171 -5.43 19.55 33.75
C ARG A 171 -5.08 18.82 32.49
N LEU A 172 -5.64 17.62 32.28
CA LEU A 172 -5.39 16.82 31.11
C LEU A 172 -6.20 17.35 29.94
N MET A 173 -5.51 17.75 28.88
CA MET A 173 -6.13 18.03 27.60
C MET A 173 -6.09 16.76 26.70
N THR A 174 -7.17 16.50 26.01
CA THR A 174 -7.25 15.37 25.09
C THR A 174 -6.87 15.83 23.68
N LEU A 175 -5.74 15.31 23.14
CA LEU A 175 -5.39 15.50 21.75
C LEU A 175 -6.19 14.51 20.90
N MET A 176 -7.01 15.02 20.03
CA MET A 176 -7.75 14.23 19.06
C MET A 176 -7.15 14.45 17.67
N THR A 177 -6.81 13.36 17.00
CA THR A 177 -6.40 13.41 15.60
C THR A 177 -7.60 13.17 14.70
N ALA A 178 -7.79 14.03 13.72
CA ALA A 178 -8.81 13.87 12.69
C ALA A 178 -8.13 13.70 11.33
N ARG A 179 -8.70 12.87 10.48
CA ARG A 179 -8.25 12.80 9.08
C ARG A 179 -8.72 14.02 8.33
N SER A 180 -7.83 14.63 7.58
CA SER A 180 -8.22 15.63 6.61
C SER A 180 -8.74 14.93 5.35
N HIS A 181 -9.55 15.65 4.58
CA HIS A 181 -10.01 15.19 3.28
C HIS A 181 -8.79 14.95 2.36
N ASP A 182 -8.87 13.96 1.49
CA ASP A 182 -7.78 13.55 0.58
C ASP A 182 -6.47 13.12 1.26
N GLN A 183 -6.47 12.87 2.54
CA GLN A 183 -5.29 12.41 3.25
C GLN A 183 -5.24 10.88 3.36
N TYR A 184 -4.14 10.29 2.87
CA TYR A 184 -3.81 8.89 3.00
C TYR A 184 -2.80 8.66 4.14
N ASN A 185 -2.76 7.46 4.70
CA ASN A 185 -1.96 7.15 5.89
C ASN A 185 -0.48 7.52 5.78
N THR A 186 0.09 7.44 4.59
CA THR A 186 1.52 7.64 4.35
C THR A 186 1.84 8.92 3.59
N THR A 187 0.83 9.68 3.21
CA THR A 187 1.04 10.91 2.44
C THR A 187 1.43 12.05 3.37
N SER A 188 2.58 12.65 3.11
CA SER A 188 3.02 13.91 3.73
C SER A 188 2.65 15.08 2.83
N TYR A 189 1.87 15.99 3.35
CA TYR A 189 1.48 17.20 2.63
C TYR A 189 2.55 18.29 2.78
N GLY A 190 2.65 19.13 1.75
CA GLY A 190 3.43 20.35 1.80
C GLY A 190 2.75 21.45 2.62
N MET A 191 3.45 22.58 2.78
CA MET A 191 2.91 23.76 3.48
C MET A 191 1.73 24.41 2.71
N ASP A 192 1.60 24.09 1.43
CA ASP A 192 0.61 24.67 0.51
C ASP A 192 -0.63 23.77 0.37
N ASP A 193 -0.85 22.88 1.33
CA ASP A 193 -2.04 22.02 1.31
C ASP A 193 -3.31 22.86 1.43
N ARG A 194 -4.10 22.91 0.36
CA ARG A 194 -5.33 23.72 0.26
C ARG A 194 -6.40 23.36 1.29
N TYR A 195 -6.30 22.22 1.94
CA TYR A 195 -7.28 21.77 2.94
C TYR A 195 -6.86 22.08 4.38
N ARG A 196 -5.61 22.48 4.57
CA ARG A 196 -5.07 22.79 5.90
C ARG A 196 -4.83 24.28 6.13
N GLY A 197 -4.83 25.07 5.08
CA GLY A 197 -4.58 26.50 5.14
C GLY A 197 -3.12 26.85 5.31
#